data_8c6889462626010ac015c451edfec4af
#
_entry.id   8c6889462626010ac015c451edfec4af
#
_cell.length_a   1.000
_cell.length_b   1.000
_cell.length_c   1.000
_cell.angle_alpha   90.00
_cell.angle_beta   90.00
_cell.angle_gamma   90.00
#
_symmetry.space_group_name_H-M   'P 1'
#
loop_
_entity.id
_entity.type
_entity.pdbx_description
1 polymer ?
#
loop_
_entity_poly.entity_id
_entity_poly.type
_entity_poly.pdbx_seq_one_letter_code
_entity_poly.pdbx_strand_id
1 'polypeptide(L)'
;MSEFIEPKIIDAVKKLHTGRINEIMCDWNFLIPLFEISDYIGTTAVTPSVFLTSCEQTEKERIIKIDAYAITITITLPETFESELYCYGYAHAFEKALNEDVTLGGVVDKTVITNKKYIPPKKPNCGMEWELIISLRITVEEMKV
;
A
#
# COMPACT_ATOMS: atom_id res chain seq x y z
N MET A 1 8.81 -22.54 1.93
CA MET A 1 9.46 -21.26 1.61
C MET A 1 9.29 -20.96 0.14
N SER A 2 8.81 -19.78 -0.19
CA SER A 2 8.59 -19.42 -1.59
C SER A 2 9.88 -18.92 -2.23
N GLU A 3 10.19 -19.42 -3.41
CA GLU A 3 11.30 -18.93 -4.22
C GLU A 3 10.89 -17.75 -5.10
N PHE A 4 9.59 -17.45 -5.12
CA PHE A 4 9.06 -16.37 -5.93
C PHE A 4 9.23 -15.04 -5.23
N ILE A 5 9.49 -14.00 -6.01
CA ILE A 5 9.63 -12.64 -5.46
C ILE A 5 8.28 -12.00 -5.14
N GLU A 6 7.21 -12.39 -5.84
CA GLU A 6 5.90 -11.76 -5.67
C GLU A 6 5.38 -11.80 -4.24
N PRO A 7 5.37 -12.95 -3.53
CA PRO A 7 4.97 -12.96 -2.14
C PRO A 7 5.84 -12.08 -1.24
N LYS A 8 7.12 -11.98 -1.54
CA LYS A 8 8.05 -11.12 -0.78
C LYS A 8 7.70 -9.64 -0.95
N ILE A 9 7.32 -9.23 -2.17
CA ILE A 9 6.89 -7.86 -2.44
C ILE A 9 5.62 -7.54 -1.67
N ILE A 10 4.63 -8.44 -1.73
CA ILE A 10 3.35 -8.27 -1.03
C ILE A 10 3.59 -8.17 0.48
N ASP A 11 4.41 -9.06 1.03
CA ASP A 11 4.72 -9.03 2.47
C ASP A 11 5.42 -7.75 2.89
N ALA A 12 6.35 -7.26 2.06
CA ALA A 12 7.06 -6.02 2.35
C ALA A 12 6.10 -4.82 2.38
N VAL A 13 5.14 -4.77 1.45
CA VAL A 13 4.13 -3.72 1.44
C VAL A 13 3.23 -3.82 2.67
N LYS A 14 2.81 -5.03 3.05
CA LYS A 14 2.00 -5.24 4.25
C LYS A 14 2.72 -4.81 5.53
N LYS A 15 4.00 -5.13 5.64
CA LYS A 15 4.80 -4.73 6.80
C LYS A 15 4.96 -3.23 6.91
N LEU A 16 4.97 -2.53 5.78
CA LEU A 16 5.03 -1.08 5.78
C LEU A 16 3.80 -0.48 6.49
N HIS A 17 2.63 -1.09 6.31
CA HIS A 17 1.39 -0.62 6.94
C HIS A 17 1.41 -0.75 8.46
N THR A 18 1.80 -1.90 8.97
CA THR A 18 1.81 -2.13 10.42
C THR A 18 3.00 -1.49 11.10
N GLY A 19 4.02 -1.11 10.35
CA GLY A 19 5.23 -0.46 10.87
C GLY A 19 5.22 1.05 10.64
N ARG A 20 5.94 1.48 9.60
CA ARG A 20 6.22 2.91 9.40
C ARG A 20 4.99 3.76 9.12
N ILE A 21 4.05 3.26 8.32
CA ILE A 21 2.82 4.04 8.02
C ILE A 21 2.03 4.29 9.31
N ASN A 22 1.90 3.26 10.14
CA ASN A 22 1.19 3.37 11.40
C ASN A 22 1.87 4.36 12.34
N GLU A 23 3.21 4.35 12.41
CA GLU A 23 3.98 5.31 13.19
C GLU A 23 3.74 6.74 12.74
N ILE A 24 3.75 7.00 11.44
CA ILE A 24 3.52 8.33 10.88
C ILE A 24 2.12 8.82 11.22
N MET A 25 1.11 7.96 11.08
CA MET A 25 -0.26 8.34 11.40
C MET A 25 -0.43 8.63 12.89
N CYS A 26 0.23 7.87 13.75
CA CYS A 26 0.24 8.14 15.18
C CYS A 26 0.89 9.51 15.49
N ASP A 27 1.99 9.82 14.82
CA ASP A 27 2.66 11.12 14.99
C ASP A 27 1.76 12.29 14.57
N TRP A 28 0.87 12.06 13.62
CA TRP A 28 -0.08 13.08 13.17
C TRP A 28 -1.40 13.07 13.96
N ASN A 29 -1.47 12.28 15.03
CA ASN A 29 -2.67 12.13 15.87
C ASN A 29 -3.90 11.60 15.15
N PHE A 30 -3.72 10.75 14.15
CA PHE A 30 -4.83 10.03 13.57
C PHE A 30 -5.22 8.88 14.49
N LEU A 31 -6.51 8.76 14.78
CA LEU A 31 -7.02 7.84 15.79
C LEU A 31 -7.38 6.45 15.26
N ILE A 32 -7.35 6.25 13.95
CA ILE A 32 -7.65 4.94 13.36
C ILE A 32 -6.33 4.24 13.05
N PRO A 33 -5.94 3.24 13.85
CA PRO A 33 -4.70 2.52 13.59
C PRO A 33 -4.83 1.54 12.43
N LEU A 34 -3.71 1.26 11.79
CA LEU A 34 -3.61 0.23 10.76
C LEU A 34 -3.01 -1.02 11.37
N PHE A 35 -3.83 -2.06 11.51
CA PHE A 35 -3.39 -3.33 12.09
C PHE A 35 -3.80 -4.49 11.22
N GLU A 36 -3.16 -5.62 11.41
CA GLU A 36 -3.68 -6.88 10.91
C GLU A 36 -4.93 -7.24 11.73
N ILE A 37 -5.86 -7.94 11.12
CA ILE A 37 -7.13 -8.30 11.76
C ILE A 37 -6.89 -9.06 13.07
N SER A 38 -5.86 -9.90 13.10
CA SER A 38 -5.53 -10.71 14.29
C SER A 38 -5.18 -9.87 15.51
N ASP A 39 -4.73 -8.63 15.30
CA ASP A 39 -4.27 -7.77 16.39
C ASP A 39 -5.37 -6.92 17.01
N TYR A 40 -6.58 -6.99 16.44
CA TYR A 40 -7.63 -6.07 16.85
C TYR A 40 -9.00 -6.72 16.82
N ILE A 41 -9.58 -6.86 17.98
CA ILE A 41 -10.86 -7.55 18.16
C ILE A 41 -11.95 -6.53 18.51
N GLY A 42 -12.99 -6.49 17.70
CA GLY A 42 -14.22 -5.73 18.01
C GLY A 42 -14.17 -4.24 17.85
N THR A 43 -13.19 -3.69 17.12
CA THR A 43 -13.09 -2.27 16.88
C THR A 43 -12.75 -1.96 15.42
N THR A 44 -12.72 -0.67 15.08
CA THR A 44 -12.51 -0.19 13.72
C THR A 44 -11.04 -0.15 13.32
N ALA A 45 -10.39 -1.31 13.34
CA ALA A 45 -9.07 -1.39 12.71
C ALA A 45 -9.23 -1.41 11.20
N VAL A 46 -8.31 -0.78 10.51
CA VAL A 46 -8.31 -0.74 9.05
C VAL A 46 -7.24 -1.69 8.54
N THR A 47 -7.65 -2.73 7.83
CA THR A 47 -6.73 -3.69 7.24
C THR A 47 -6.69 -3.48 5.73
N PRO A 48 -5.55 -3.05 5.18
CA PRO A 48 -5.46 -2.87 3.74
C PRO A 48 -5.42 -4.20 3.00
N SER A 49 -6.07 -4.22 1.84
CA SER A 49 -5.97 -5.34 0.90
C SER A 49 -4.87 -5.03 -0.10
N VAL A 50 -3.94 -5.94 -0.28
CA VAL A 50 -2.79 -5.76 -1.16
C VAL A 50 -2.81 -6.86 -2.22
N PHE A 51 -2.94 -6.46 -3.50
CA PHE A 51 -2.97 -7.39 -4.61
C PHE A 51 -1.98 -6.99 -5.69
N LEU A 52 -1.26 -7.98 -6.19
CA LEU A 52 -0.44 -7.83 -7.39
C LEU A 52 -1.32 -8.16 -8.59
N THR A 53 -1.46 -7.21 -9.51
CA THR A 53 -2.42 -7.31 -10.61
C THR A 53 -1.79 -7.58 -11.97
N SER A 54 -0.55 -7.18 -12.17
CA SER A 54 0.14 -7.44 -13.43
C SER A 54 1.66 -7.33 -13.29
N CYS A 55 2.35 -7.86 -14.28
CA CYS A 55 3.79 -7.70 -14.40
C CYS A 55 4.13 -7.45 -15.86
N GLU A 56 4.76 -6.32 -16.14
CA GLU A 56 5.24 -5.98 -17.47
C GLU A 56 6.74 -6.23 -17.51
N GLN A 57 7.19 -6.98 -18.52
CA GLN A 57 8.59 -7.35 -18.66
C GLN A 57 9.25 -6.60 -19.80
N THR A 58 10.40 -5.99 -19.53
CA THR A 58 11.20 -5.28 -20.53
C THR A 58 12.66 -5.66 -20.38
N GLU A 59 13.47 -5.26 -21.34
CA GLU A 59 14.91 -5.49 -21.32
C GLU A 59 15.66 -4.18 -21.41
N LYS A 60 16.77 -4.10 -20.70
CA LYS A 60 17.70 -2.98 -20.75
C LYS A 60 19.05 -3.50 -21.17
N GLU A 61 19.58 -2.97 -22.28
CA GLU A 61 20.90 -3.34 -22.80
C GLU A 61 21.10 -4.83 -23.08
N ARG A 62 20.01 -5.55 -23.31
CA ARG A 62 19.99 -7.00 -23.62
C ARG A 62 20.44 -7.92 -22.47
N ILE A 63 21.06 -7.38 -21.43
CA ILE A 63 21.57 -8.20 -20.32
C ILE A 63 20.80 -8.00 -19.02
N ILE A 64 19.96 -6.97 -18.94
CA ILE A 64 19.17 -6.67 -17.75
C ILE A 64 17.69 -6.87 -18.05
N LYS A 65 17.07 -7.75 -17.28
CA LYS A 65 15.63 -7.97 -17.32
C LYS A 65 15.00 -7.03 -16.30
N ILE A 66 13.97 -6.31 -16.73
CA ILE A 66 13.22 -5.41 -15.85
C ILE A 66 11.80 -5.90 -15.75
N ASP A 67 11.38 -6.23 -14.55
CA ASP A 67 10.00 -6.60 -14.25
C ASP A 67 9.33 -5.43 -13.51
N ALA A 68 8.26 -4.91 -14.09
CA ALA A 68 7.47 -3.85 -13.49
C ALA A 68 6.13 -4.44 -13.02
N TYR A 69 5.97 -4.52 -11.71
CA TYR A 69 4.77 -5.07 -11.09
C TYR A 69 3.78 -3.95 -10.78
N ALA A 70 2.52 -4.20 -11.07
CA ALA A 70 1.44 -3.31 -10.65
C ALA A 70 0.81 -3.88 -9.39
N ILE A 71 0.81 -3.10 -8.33
CA ILE A 71 0.19 -3.49 -7.07
C ILE A 71 -0.92 -2.50 -6.74
N THR A 72 -2.06 -3.05 -6.36
CA THR A 72 -3.21 -2.26 -5.93
C THR A 72 -3.45 -2.48 -4.45
N ILE A 73 -3.53 -1.39 -3.71
CA ILE A 73 -3.82 -1.39 -2.28
C ILE A 73 -5.16 -0.72 -2.09
N THR A 74 -6.09 -1.42 -1.44
CA THR A 74 -7.41 -0.90 -1.16
C THR A 74 -7.61 -0.82 0.34
N ILE A 75 -8.05 0.34 0.81
CA ILE A 75 -8.41 0.57 2.20
C ILE A 75 -9.84 1.05 2.25
N THR A 76 -10.62 0.43 3.13
CA THR A 76 -12.02 0.77 3.33
C THR A 76 -12.17 1.35 4.74
N LEU A 77 -12.69 2.57 4.82
CA LEU A 77 -12.91 3.26 6.09
C LEU A 77 -14.41 3.41 6.34
N PRO A 78 -14.89 3.05 7.54
CA PRO A 78 -16.29 3.30 7.88
C PRO A 78 -16.59 4.79 7.79
N GLU A 79 -17.81 5.13 7.39
CA GLU A 79 -18.22 6.53 7.35
C GLU A 79 -18.34 7.06 8.79
N THR A 80 -17.42 7.93 9.15
CA THR A 80 -17.40 8.64 10.43
C THR A 80 -17.21 10.12 10.16
N PHE A 81 -17.24 10.93 11.20
CA PHE A 81 -17.09 12.37 11.09
C PHE A 81 -15.82 12.80 10.35
N GLU A 82 -14.73 12.03 10.43
CA GLU A 82 -13.43 12.41 9.87
C GLU A 82 -12.88 11.41 8.84
N SER A 83 -13.71 10.52 8.30
CA SER A 83 -13.22 9.49 7.37
C SER A 83 -12.55 10.06 6.14
N GLU A 84 -13.08 11.15 5.59
CA GLU A 84 -12.46 11.82 4.45
C GLU A 84 -11.04 12.29 4.78
N LEU A 85 -10.86 12.91 5.94
CA LEU A 85 -9.56 13.37 6.38
C LEU A 85 -8.58 12.21 6.58
N TYR A 86 -9.06 11.09 7.13
CA TYR A 86 -8.23 9.90 7.32
C TYR A 86 -7.79 9.31 5.99
N CYS A 87 -8.63 9.33 4.95
CA CYS A 87 -8.21 8.89 3.63
C CYS A 87 -7.04 9.70 3.10
N TYR A 88 -7.12 11.03 3.22
CA TYR A 88 -6.04 11.90 2.79
C TYR A 88 -4.78 11.68 3.63
N GLY A 89 -4.94 11.60 4.94
CA GLY A 89 -3.82 11.36 5.85
C GLY A 89 -3.12 10.05 5.59
N TYR A 90 -3.88 8.99 5.36
CA TYR A 90 -3.31 7.70 5.03
C TYR A 90 -2.52 7.75 3.71
N ALA A 91 -3.07 8.38 2.69
CA ALA A 91 -2.37 8.48 1.41
C ALA A 91 -1.05 9.23 1.54
N HIS A 92 -1.04 10.32 2.31
CA HIS A 92 0.20 11.07 2.57
C HIS A 92 1.19 10.28 3.41
N ALA A 93 0.73 9.56 4.43
CA ALA A 93 1.59 8.72 5.25
C ALA A 93 2.24 7.60 4.42
N PHE A 94 1.46 6.99 3.54
CA PHE A 94 1.96 5.96 2.63
C PHE A 94 3.06 6.51 1.73
N GLU A 95 2.82 7.65 1.11
CA GLU A 95 3.79 8.30 0.25
C GLU A 95 5.07 8.67 1.00
N LYS A 96 4.93 9.20 2.22
CA LYS A 96 6.07 9.53 3.06
C LYS A 96 6.89 8.28 3.38
N ALA A 97 6.24 7.20 3.77
CA ALA A 97 6.93 5.95 4.10
C ALA A 97 7.67 5.38 2.89
N LEU A 98 7.07 5.42 1.71
CA LEU A 98 7.73 4.98 0.48
C LEU A 98 8.91 5.84 0.10
N ASN A 99 8.80 7.17 0.27
CA ASN A 99 9.88 8.09 -0.06
C ASN A 99 11.08 7.93 0.87
N GLU A 100 10.86 7.42 2.07
CA GLU A 100 11.95 7.10 3.01
C GLU A 100 12.73 5.86 2.56
N ASP A 101 12.07 4.91 1.91
CA ASP A 101 12.71 3.69 1.42
C ASP A 101 11.97 3.13 0.21
N VAL A 102 12.38 3.54 -0.98
CA VAL A 102 11.75 3.09 -2.23
C VAL A 102 12.09 1.64 -2.58
N THR A 103 13.02 1.02 -1.87
CA THR A 103 13.45 -0.35 -2.12
C THR A 103 12.69 -1.39 -1.27
N LEU A 104 11.79 -0.95 -0.40
CA LEU A 104 11.05 -1.83 0.52
C LEU A 104 11.97 -2.76 1.32
N GLY A 105 12.99 -2.17 1.93
CA GLY A 105 13.97 -2.93 2.70
C GLY A 105 14.93 -3.74 1.84
N GLY A 106 15.15 -3.35 0.60
CA GLY A 106 16.05 -4.05 -0.30
C GLY A 106 15.41 -5.18 -1.09
N VAL A 107 14.10 -5.33 -1.02
CA VAL A 107 13.39 -6.39 -1.75
C VAL A 107 13.26 -6.06 -3.24
N VAL A 108 13.12 -4.79 -3.57
CA VAL A 108 12.93 -4.31 -4.94
C VAL A 108 13.90 -3.17 -5.25
N ASP A 109 13.95 -2.77 -6.50
CA ASP A 109 14.84 -1.66 -6.91
C ASP A 109 14.17 -0.30 -6.77
N LYS A 110 12.87 -0.22 -7.05
CA LYS A 110 12.16 1.04 -7.00
C LYS A 110 10.66 0.83 -6.82
N THR A 111 10.05 1.72 -6.05
CA THR A 111 8.61 1.76 -5.85
C THR A 111 8.11 3.18 -6.11
N VAL A 112 7.05 3.31 -6.91
CA VAL A 112 6.44 4.60 -7.26
C VAL A 112 4.94 4.50 -7.11
N ILE A 113 4.31 5.51 -6.51
CA ILE A 113 2.86 5.62 -6.51
C ILE A 113 2.45 6.21 -7.88
N THR A 114 1.62 5.47 -8.61
CA THR A 114 1.15 5.91 -9.93
C THR A 114 -0.21 6.55 -9.88
N ASN A 115 -1.02 6.21 -8.91
CA ASN A 115 -2.37 6.75 -8.79
C ASN A 115 -2.91 6.63 -7.38
N LYS A 116 -3.72 7.60 -6.98
CA LYS A 116 -4.49 7.58 -5.73
C LYS A 116 -5.93 7.88 -6.11
N LYS A 117 -6.85 7.02 -5.72
CA LYS A 117 -8.26 7.19 -6.03
C LYS A 117 -9.06 7.21 -4.76
N TYR A 118 -9.88 8.23 -4.58
CA TYR A 118 -10.73 8.41 -3.41
C TYR A 118 -12.18 8.22 -3.82
N ILE A 119 -12.85 7.25 -3.21
CA ILE A 119 -14.23 6.93 -3.54
C ILE A 119 -15.11 7.22 -2.32
N PRO A 120 -15.91 8.30 -2.37
CA PRO A 120 -16.81 8.62 -1.26
C PRO A 120 -18.00 7.64 -1.21
N PRO A 121 -18.68 7.56 -0.07
CA PRO A 121 -19.91 6.79 0.03
C PRO A 121 -20.94 7.28 -1.00
N LYS A 122 -21.63 6.35 -1.64
CA LYS A 122 -22.67 6.69 -2.64
C LYS A 122 -23.84 7.42 -2.03
N LYS A 123 -24.18 7.12 -0.77
CA LYS A 123 -25.24 7.78 -0.02
C LYS A 123 -24.68 8.25 1.32
N PRO A 124 -24.35 9.55 1.47
CA PRO A 124 -23.86 10.08 2.73
C PRO A 124 -24.84 9.80 3.88
N ASN A 125 -24.29 9.52 5.05
CA ASN A 125 -25.03 9.28 6.30
C ASN A 125 -25.87 7.99 6.31
N CYS A 126 -25.56 7.03 5.44
CA CYS A 126 -26.25 5.73 5.39
C CYS A 126 -25.38 4.56 5.85
N GLY A 127 -24.30 4.84 6.60
CA GLY A 127 -23.41 3.79 7.12
C GLY A 127 -22.54 3.15 6.06
N MET A 128 -22.40 3.77 4.90
CA MET A 128 -21.51 3.27 3.83
C MET A 128 -20.06 3.68 4.09
N GLU A 129 -19.15 3.13 3.32
CA GLU A 129 -17.73 3.28 3.55
C GLU A 129 -17.05 4.18 2.53
N TRP A 130 -16.02 4.88 2.97
CA TRP A 130 -15.03 5.50 2.09
C TRP A 130 -14.06 4.44 1.61
N GLU A 131 -13.66 4.53 0.38
CA GLU A 131 -12.66 3.62 -0.20
C GLU A 131 -11.50 4.42 -0.76
N LEU A 132 -10.29 4.01 -0.40
CA LEU A 132 -9.07 4.57 -0.94
C LEU A 132 -8.33 3.49 -1.71
N ILE A 133 -7.99 3.76 -2.96
CA ILE A 133 -7.23 2.85 -3.81
C ILE A 133 -5.92 3.51 -4.18
N ILE A 134 -4.82 2.86 -3.81
CA ILE A 134 -3.48 3.31 -4.16
C ILE A 134 -2.87 2.31 -5.14
N SER A 135 -2.41 2.79 -6.27
CA SER A 135 -1.74 1.97 -7.27
C SER A 135 -0.25 2.24 -7.23
N LEU A 136 0.53 1.16 -7.19
CA LEU A 136 1.99 1.22 -7.17
C LEU A 136 2.56 0.57 -8.42
N ARG A 137 3.68 1.10 -8.86
CA ARG A 137 4.54 0.43 -9.83
C ARG A 137 5.84 0.08 -9.12
N ILE A 138 6.14 -1.21 -9.08
CA ILE A 138 7.34 -1.73 -8.43
C ILE A 138 8.25 -2.33 -9.47
N THR A 139 9.48 -1.85 -9.52
CA THR A 139 10.46 -2.29 -10.51
C THR A 139 11.50 -3.17 -9.88
N VAL A 140 11.75 -4.33 -10.51
CA VAL A 140 12.82 -5.25 -10.12
C VAL A 140 13.70 -5.48 -11.32
N GLU A 141 14.98 -5.17 -11.17
CA GLU A 141 15.98 -5.41 -12.22
C GLU A 141 16.77 -6.66 -11.89
N GLU A 142 16.98 -7.49 -12.89
CA GLU A 142 17.72 -8.73 -12.73
C GLU A 142 18.66 -8.92 -13.92
N MET A 143 19.91 -9.25 -13.62
CA MET A 143 20.88 -9.53 -14.68
C MET A 143 20.60 -10.90 -15.26
N LYS A 144 20.51 -10.97 -16.59
CA LYS A 144 20.38 -12.24 -17.29
C LYS A 144 21.74 -12.95 -17.29
N VAL A 145 21.72 -14.20 -16.95
CA VAL A 145 22.93 -15.01 -16.93
C VAL A 145 23.03 -15.83 -18.19
#